data_46a0e037ce0da14722445563d3797218
#
_entry.id   46a0e037ce0da14722445563d3797218
#
_cell.length_a   1.000
_cell.length_b   1.000
_cell.length_c   1.000
_cell.angle_alpha   90.00
_cell.angle_beta   90.00
_cell.angle_gamma   90.00
#
_symmetry.space_group_name_H-M   'P 1'
#
loop_
_entity.id
_entity.type
_entity.pdbx_description
1 polymer ?
#
loop_
_entity_poly.entity_id
_entity_poly.type
_entity_poly.pdbx_seq_one_letter_code
_entity_poly.pdbx_strand_id
1 'polypeptide(L)'
;MSSKLRNIAIIAHVDHGKTTLIDSIMKQTGMFRDNQQVDERLMDSGDLEKERGITILAKPTSITWKDVRINIIDTPGHADFGGEVERVLGMADGVIILTDAAEGPMPQTKFVLGKALAQGLKPIVVINKIDRHDSRAEEVVDEVFDLFVALDANEEQLDFPIMYAAGRDGWCVKDLEDKRENLHPLLDLILEHVKEPDVDINRPFAMLATLLDSDPYLGRCLIGRVVHGSANVNDQVKSINLNGDQIETGRLTKLFTFRGADRIPVDTVTAGDIICIAGLTEASVADTICNIDVTEPLQSTPIDPPTMSVTITVNDSPFAGTEGKKVTSTVIRERLLAEAETNVAITFKENDQKDSFEIGGRGELQIGVLIEQMRREGFELIVSRPRVLYKKSDNGSKLEPIEEVTIDVDEEYTSSVVDGMNQRKAEMQDMRAAGAGKTRLIFLAPSRGLIAVSYTHLTLPTTPYV
;
A
#
# COMPACT_ATOMS: atom_id res chain seq x y z
N MET A 1 -4.22 -0.42 32.11
CA MET A 1 -2.78 -0.49 31.80
C MET A 1 -2.65 -0.21 30.32
N SER A 2 -1.96 0.87 29.91
CA SER A 2 -1.67 1.10 28.50
C SER A 2 -0.89 -0.12 27.98
N SER A 3 -1.42 -0.85 27.01
CA SER A 3 -0.68 -1.92 26.36
C SER A 3 0.50 -1.27 25.64
N LYS A 4 1.72 -1.63 25.98
CA LYS A 4 2.91 -1.19 25.26
C LYS A 4 2.72 -1.59 23.78
N LEU A 5 2.68 -0.60 22.91
CA LEU A 5 2.32 -0.78 21.51
C LEU A 5 3.29 -0.02 20.61
N ARG A 6 3.57 -0.55 19.42
CA ARG A 6 4.26 0.12 18.32
C ARG A 6 3.51 -0.13 17.01
N ASN A 7 3.36 0.88 16.21
CA ASN A 7 2.80 0.77 14.87
C ASN A 7 3.87 1.13 13.84
N ILE A 8 4.21 0.20 12.99
CA ILE A 8 5.23 0.40 11.95
C ILE A 8 4.67 0.05 10.57
N ALA A 9 5.07 0.81 9.57
CA ALA A 9 4.87 0.45 8.17
C ALA A 9 6.17 -0.07 7.57
N ILE A 10 6.10 -1.00 6.63
CA ILE A 10 7.27 -1.48 5.89
C ILE A 10 7.14 -1.07 4.43
N ILE A 11 8.07 -0.24 3.98
CA ILE A 11 8.19 0.25 2.61
C ILE A 11 9.34 -0.49 1.93
N ALA A 12 9.09 -1.00 0.73
CA ALA A 12 10.12 -1.62 -0.10
C ALA A 12 9.74 -1.50 -1.57
N HIS A 13 10.75 -1.50 -2.43
CA HIS A 13 10.52 -1.77 -3.85
C HIS A 13 10.08 -3.23 -4.05
N VAL A 14 9.45 -3.50 -5.18
CA VAL A 14 9.13 -4.88 -5.61
C VAL A 14 10.42 -5.72 -5.59
N ASP A 15 10.31 -6.96 -5.12
CA ASP A 15 11.42 -7.92 -4.98
C ASP A 15 12.56 -7.54 -4.00
N HIS A 16 12.52 -6.43 -3.27
CA HIS A 16 13.51 -6.13 -2.22
C HIS A 16 13.41 -7.03 -0.98
N GLY A 17 12.43 -7.93 -0.93
CA GLY A 17 12.29 -8.98 0.08
C GLY A 17 11.42 -8.61 1.28
N LYS A 18 10.47 -7.68 1.11
CA LYS A 18 9.54 -7.22 2.15
C LYS A 18 8.74 -8.38 2.77
N THR A 19 7.99 -9.12 1.97
CA THR A 19 7.18 -10.27 2.42
C THR A 19 8.06 -11.34 3.09
N THR A 20 9.23 -11.62 2.53
CA THR A 20 10.19 -12.58 3.10
C THR A 20 10.69 -12.16 4.48
N LEU A 21 10.97 -10.86 4.68
CA LEU A 21 11.38 -10.32 5.97
C LEU A 21 10.25 -10.44 7.02
N ILE A 22 9.02 -10.07 6.64
CA ILE A 22 7.84 -10.17 7.53
C ILE A 22 7.60 -11.64 7.91
N ASP A 23 7.63 -12.57 6.97
CA ASP A 23 7.48 -14.00 7.23
C ASP A 23 8.54 -14.52 8.21
N SER A 24 9.80 -14.08 8.04
CA SER A 24 10.90 -14.45 8.92
C SER A 24 10.74 -13.88 10.33
N ILE A 25 10.26 -12.64 10.45
CA ILE A 25 9.92 -12.02 11.74
C ILE A 25 8.80 -12.82 12.42
N MET A 26 7.73 -13.17 11.71
CA MET A 26 6.61 -13.92 12.27
C MET A 26 7.03 -15.33 12.73
N LYS A 27 7.92 -16.01 11.99
CA LYS A 27 8.48 -17.31 12.39
C LYS A 27 9.27 -17.20 13.68
N GLN A 28 10.15 -16.18 13.82
CA GLN A 28 11.01 -16.03 14.99
C GLN A 28 10.31 -15.51 16.25
N THR A 29 9.15 -14.86 16.08
CA THR A 29 8.34 -14.39 17.21
C THR A 29 7.34 -15.43 17.74
N GLY A 30 7.44 -16.70 17.28
CA GLY A 30 6.63 -17.80 17.79
C GLY A 30 5.15 -17.74 17.41
N MET A 31 4.83 -17.08 16.30
CA MET A 31 3.45 -17.00 15.80
C MET A 31 2.94 -18.33 15.27
N PHE A 32 3.85 -19.23 14.86
CA PHE A 32 3.54 -20.55 14.32
C PHE A 32 3.92 -21.66 15.31
N ARG A 33 3.20 -22.77 15.27
CA ARG A 33 3.58 -23.98 16.02
C ARG A 33 4.77 -24.64 15.32
N ASP A 34 5.68 -25.23 16.09
CA ASP A 34 6.94 -25.86 15.60
C ASP A 34 6.77 -26.87 14.46
N ASN A 35 5.57 -27.43 14.27
CA ASN A 35 5.25 -28.40 13.21
C ASN A 35 4.25 -27.88 12.16
N GLN A 36 3.95 -26.59 12.15
CA GLN A 36 3.05 -26.01 11.15
C GLN A 36 3.82 -25.76 9.87
N GLN A 37 3.45 -26.45 8.79
CA GLN A 37 3.91 -26.07 7.45
C GLN A 37 3.31 -24.72 7.13
N VAL A 38 4.17 -23.72 7.05
CA VAL A 38 3.80 -22.35 6.72
C VAL A 38 4.10 -22.16 5.25
N ASP A 39 3.08 -21.82 4.47
CA ASP A 39 3.28 -21.43 3.06
C ASP A 39 4.25 -20.25 2.99
N GLU A 40 5.13 -20.23 2.02
CA GLU A 40 5.95 -19.07 1.71
C GLU A 40 5.02 -17.92 1.28
N ARG A 41 5.34 -16.67 1.69
CA ARG A 41 4.56 -15.46 1.40
C ARG A 41 3.16 -15.46 2.03
N LEU A 42 3.10 -15.64 3.33
CA LEU A 42 1.87 -15.67 4.11
C LEU A 42 1.05 -14.38 3.98
N MET A 43 1.71 -13.25 3.89
CA MET A 43 1.07 -11.95 3.73
C MET A 43 0.49 -11.73 2.34
N ASP A 44 1.10 -12.30 1.30
CA ASP A 44 0.58 -12.26 -0.07
C ASP A 44 -0.49 -13.36 -0.24
N SER A 45 -1.66 -13.17 0.37
CA SER A 45 -2.73 -14.19 0.39
C SER A 45 -3.50 -14.30 -0.94
N GLY A 46 -3.44 -13.27 -1.79
CA GLY A 46 -4.08 -13.23 -3.10
C GLY A 46 -3.33 -14.06 -4.14
N ASP A 47 -4.06 -14.82 -4.97
CA ASP A 47 -3.43 -15.62 -6.05
C ASP A 47 -2.64 -14.74 -7.02
N LEU A 48 -3.13 -13.54 -7.32
CA LEU A 48 -2.44 -12.56 -8.16
C LEU A 48 -1.19 -11.98 -7.49
N GLU A 49 -1.22 -11.72 -6.18
CA GLU A 49 -0.07 -11.27 -5.41
C GLU A 49 1.05 -12.33 -5.46
N LYS A 50 0.70 -13.61 -5.24
CA LYS A 50 1.64 -14.74 -5.29
C LYS A 50 2.24 -14.93 -6.68
N GLU A 51 1.40 -14.85 -7.72
CA GLU A 51 1.81 -15.02 -9.11
C GLU A 51 2.70 -13.89 -9.62
N ARG A 52 2.33 -12.65 -9.28
CA ARG A 52 3.06 -11.45 -9.71
C ARG A 52 4.24 -11.10 -8.81
N GLY A 53 4.30 -11.66 -7.62
CA GLY A 53 5.31 -11.35 -6.61
C GLY A 53 5.20 -9.94 -6.03
N ILE A 54 4.02 -9.30 -6.13
CA ILE A 54 3.79 -7.93 -5.67
C ILE A 54 2.69 -7.89 -4.61
N THR A 55 2.84 -7.06 -3.59
CA THR A 55 1.77 -6.72 -2.68
C THR A 55 0.80 -5.75 -3.37
N ILE A 56 -0.47 -6.12 -3.47
CA ILE A 56 -1.53 -5.33 -4.10
C ILE A 56 -2.31 -4.58 -3.03
N LEU A 57 -2.71 -5.28 -1.96
CA LEU A 57 -3.49 -4.72 -0.87
C LEU A 57 -2.64 -4.62 0.41
N ALA A 58 -2.74 -3.48 1.08
CA ALA A 58 -2.12 -3.31 2.39
C ALA A 58 -2.78 -4.22 3.43
N LYS A 59 -1.97 -4.86 4.26
CA LYS A 59 -2.45 -5.78 5.29
C LYS A 59 -1.79 -5.49 6.63
N PRO A 60 -2.57 -5.24 7.68
CA PRO A 60 -2.04 -5.18 9.03
C PRO A 60 -1.79 -6.59 9.56
N THR A 61 -0.67 -6.76 10.22
CA THR A 61 -0.35 -7.93 11.03
C THR A 61 0.18 -7.48 12.38
N SER A 62 0.24 -8.38 13.36
CA SER A 62 0.73 -8.02 14.70
C SER A 62 1.54 -9.17 15.29
N ILE A 63 2.65 -8.80 15.91
CA ILE A 63 3.54 -9.70 16.64
C ILE A 63 3.70 -9.23 18.09
N THR A 64 4.20 -10.08 18.96
CA THR A 64 4.57 -9.70 20.32
C THR A 64 6.07 -9.91 20.54
N TRP A 65 6.76 -8.85 20.99
CA TRP A 65 8.17 -8.89 21.32
C TRP A 65 8.43 -8.24 22.67
N LYS A 66 9.05 -8.96 23.60
CA LYS A 66 9.34 -8.49 24.99
C LYS A 66 8.13 -7.82 25.67
N ASP A 67 6.96 -8.45 25.60
CA ASP A 67 5.68 -7.94 26.15
C ASP A 67 5.18 -6.63 25.50
N VAL A 68 5.73 -6.24 24.35
CA VAL A 68 5.25 -5.14 23.52
C VAL A 68 4.60 -5.71 22.28
N ARG A 69 3.40 -5.26 21.94
CA ARG A 69 2.76 -5.59 20.69
C ARG A 69 3.25 -4.64 19.60
N ILE A 70 3.68 -5.20 18.49
CA ILE A 70 4.12 -4.46 17.31
C ILE A 70 3.14 -4.76 16.19
N ASN A 71 2.36 -3.76 15.79
CA ASN A 71 1.56 -3.83 14.58
C ASN A 71 2.45 -3.47 13.40
N ILE A 72 2.43 -4.31 12.39
CA ILE A 72 3.20 -4.16 11.15
C ILE A 72 2.21 -3.98 10.00
N ILE A 73 2.34 -2.91 9.26
CA ILE A 73 1.52 -2.63 8.09
C ILE A 73 2.36 -2.94 6.85
N ASP A 74 1.97 -3.98 6.13
CA ASP A 74 2.55 -4.30 4.83
C ASP A 74 1.97 -3.36 3.78
N THR A 75 2.84 -2.58 3.10
CA THR A 75 2.41 -1.58 2.11
C THR A 75 2.66 -2.04 0.69
N PRO A 76 1.75 -1.77 -0.26
CA PRO A 76 2.05 -1.95 -1.67
C PRO A 76 3.28 -1.15 -2.11
N GLY A 77 4.10 -1.74 -2.99
CA GLY A 77 5.31 -1.09 -3.49
C GLY A 77 5.08 -0.25 -4.75
N HIS A 78 4.01 -0.48 -5.50
CA HIS A 78 3.77 0.13 -6.80
C HIS A 78 3.01 1.46 -6.72
N ALA A 79 3.41 2.45 -7.52
CA ALA A 79 2.82 3.80 -7.52
C ALA A 79 1.30 3.83 -7.85
N ASP A 80 0.80 2.87 -8.66
CA ASP A 80 -0.63 2.75 -8.98
C ASP A 80 -1.49 2.53 -7.72
N PHE A 81 -0.92 1.94 -6.66
CA PHE A 81 -1.57 1.73 -5.37
C PHE A 81 -1.24 2.83 -4.35
N GLY A 82 -0.66 3.95 -4.80
CA GLY A 82 -0.20 5.03 -3.94
C GLY A 82 -1.29 5.63 -3.04
N GLY A 83 -2.54 5.67 -3.49
CA GLY A 83 -3.66 6.15 -2.66
C GLY A 83 -3.93 5.27 -1.44
N GLU A 84 -3.71 3.97 -1.56
CA GLU A 84 -3.81 3.04 -0.43
C GLU A 84 -2.62 3.22 0.52
N VAL A 85 -1.41 3.36 -0.04
CA VAL A 85 -0.19 3.59 0.74
C VAL A 85 -0.31 4.86 1.59
N GLU A 86 -0.74 5.98 1.02
CA GLU A 86 -0.89 7.24 1.74
C GLU A 86 -1.78 7.11 2.98
N ARG A 87 -2.87 6.35 2.87
CA ARG A 87 -3.80 6.14 3.98
C ARG A 87 -3.24 5.23 5.05
N VAL A 88 -2.64 4.11 4.65
CA VAL A 88 -2.15 3.13 5.64
C VAL A 88 -0.94 3.64 6.40
N LEU A 89 -0.14 4.53 5.80
CA LEU A 89 0.95 5.21 6.50
C LEU A 89 0.44 6.05 7.68
N GLY A 90 -0.77 6.63 7.60
CA GLY A 90 -1.41 7.36 8.71
C GLY A 90 -1.72 6.50 9.94
N MET A 91 -1.67 5.17 9.83
CA MET A 91 -1.83 4.27 10.97
C MET A 91 -0.50 3.98 11.69
N ALA A 92 0.65 4.30 11.09
CA ALA A 92 1.98 4.01 11.63
C ALA A 92 2.54 5.17 12.47
N ASP A 93 3.47 4.86 13.37
CA ASP A 93 4.27 5.80 14.16
C ASP A 93 5.75 5.80 13.72
N GLY A 94 6.17 4.79 12.97
CA GLY A 94 7.49 4.67 12.36
C GLY A 94 7.44 3.88 11.05
N VAL A 95 8.53 3.93 10.30
CA VAL A 95 8.61 3.27 8.99
C VAL A 95 9.94 2.55 8.82
N ILE A 96 9.88 1.32 8.32
CA ILE A 96 11.05 0.56 7.88
C ILE A 96 11.20 0.73 6.37
N ILE A 97 12.34 1.23 5.94
CA ILE A 97 12.70 1.32 4.53
C ILE A 97 13.63 0.14 4.21
N LEU A 98 13.11 -0.82 3.45
CA LEU A 98 13.84 -2.00 3.05
C LEU A 98 14.42 -1.80 1.65
N THR A 99 15.74 -1.84 1.53
CA THR A 99 16.48 -1.62 0.28
C THR A 99 17.36 -2.81 -0.01
N ASP A 100 17.40 -3.27 -1.27
CA ASP A 100 18.29 -4.33 -1.72
C ASP A 100 19.73 -3.82 -1.75
N ALA A 101 20.68 -4.60 -1.21
CA ALA A 101 22.09 -4.24 -1.09
C ALA A 101 22.83 -4.14 -2.45
N ALA A 102 22.29 -4.70 -3.52
CA ALA A 102 22.87 -4.62 -4.86
C ALA A 102 22.18 -3.53 -5.71
N GLU A 103 20.85 -3.40 -5.61
CA GLU A 103 20.08 -2.50 -6.47
C GLU A 103 20.02 -1.07 -5.94
N GLY A 104 20.00 -0.88 -4.61
CA GLY A 104 19.86 0.42 -3.99
C GLY A 104 18.41 0.92 -3.99
N PRO A 105 18.19 2.22 -3.65
CA PRO A 105 16.86 2.81 -3.59
C PRO A 105 16.30 3.05 -5.00
N MET A 106 15.20 2.40 -5.33
CA MET A 106 14.54 2.45 -6.62
C MET A 106 13.47 3.58 -6.68
N PRO A 107 13.05 4.02 -7.88
CA PRO A 107 12.12 5.16 -8.03
C PRO A 107 10.82 5.05 -7.23
N GLN A 108 10.23 3.85 -7.12
CA GLN A 108 9.00 3.64 -6.35
C GLN A 108 9.21 3.88 -4.84
N THR A 109 10.39 3.53 -4.32
CA THR A 109 10.77 3.81 -2.93
C THR A 109 10.74 5.32 -2.66
N LYS A 110 11.20 6.14 -3.61
CA LYS A 110 11.19 7.62 -3.51
C LYS A 110 9.76 8.14 -3.24
N PHE A 111 8.78 7.67 -4.01
CA PHE A 111 7.39 8.14 -3.87
C PHE A 111 6.82 7.81 -2.48
N VAL A 112 6.91 6.55 -2.05
CA VAL A 112 6.33 6.09 -0.78
C VAL A 112 7.08 6.69 0.41
N LEU A 113 8.41 6.78 0.33
CA LEU A 113 9.24 7.40 1.35
C LEU A 113 8.91 8.89 1.52
N GLY A 114 8.77 9.65 0.42
CA GLY A 114 8.39 11.07 0.48
C GLY A 114 7.07 11.28 1.22
N LYS A 115 6.07 10.39 1.00
CA LYS A 115 4.79 10.44 1.73
C LYS A 115 4.97 10.12 3.22
N ALA A 116 5.81 9.15 3.57
CA ALA A 116 6.10 8.79 4.96
C ALA A 116 6.80 9.93 5.70
N LEU A 117 7.82 10.56 5.08
CA LEU A 117 8.55 11.69 5.65
C LEU A 117 7.65 12.92 5.84
N ALA A 118 6.77 13.21 4.87
CA ALA A 118 5.81 14.32 4.96
C ALA A 118 4.80 14.14 6.12
N GLN A 119 4.51 12.88 6.52
CA GLN A 119 3.68 12.56 7.69
C GLN A 119 4.47 12.58 9.01
N GLY A 120 5.77 12.86 8.98
CA GLY A 120 6.62 12.92 10.16
C GLY A 120 6.99 11.55 10.76
N LEU A 121 6.85 10.47 9.99
CA LEU A 121 7.22 9.13 10.46
C LEU A 121 8.72 9.02 10.69
N LYS A 122 9.11 8.29 11.76
CA LYS A 122 10.51 8.01 12.06
C LYS A 122 11.01 6.82 11.24
N PRO A 123 12.05 7.03 10.41
CA PRO A 123 12.58 5.98 9.55
C PRO A 123 13.57 5.07 10.26
N ILE A 124 13.57 3.79 9.89
CA ILE A 124 14.62 2.79 10.13
C ILE A 124 15.01 2.26 8.76
N VAL A 125 16.29 2.29 8.40
CA VAL A 125 16.77 1.78 7.12
C VAL A 125 17.28 0.36 7.31
N VAL A 126 16.84 -0.56 6.46
CA VAL A 126 17.30 -1.95 6.45
C VAL A 126 17.84 -2.28 5.07
N ILE A 127 19.16 -2.48 4.99
CA ILE A 127 19.84 -2.92 3.77
C ILE A 127 19.76 -4.45 3.73
N ASN A 128 18.92 -4.97 2.87
CA ASN A 128 18.60 -6.40 2.76
C ASN A 128 19.39 -7.10 1.66
N LYS A 129 19.41 -8.42 1.71
CA LYS A 129 20.11 -9.29 0.75
C LYS A 129 21.63 -9.08 0.71
N ILE A 130 22.23 -8.82 1.86
CA ILE A 130 23.69 -8.66 2.00
C ILE A 130 24.46 -9.93 1.65
N ASP A 131 23.80 -11.08 1.70
CA ASP A 131 24.28 -12.38 1.31
C ASP A 131 24.58 -12.51 -0.20
N ARG A 132 24.10 -11.56 -1.02
CA ARG A 132 24.38 -11.53 -2.46
C ARG A 132 25.87 -11.23 -2.73
N HIS A 133 26.42 -11.88 -3.76
CA HIS A 133 27.81 -11.69 -4.19
C HIS A 133 28.10 -10.32 -4.83
N ASP A 134 27.05 -9.66 -5.32
CA ASP A 134 27.07 -8.31 -5.94
C ASP A 134 26.63 -7.20 -4.95
N SER A 135 26.60 -7.50 -3.66
CA SER A 135 26.26 -6.55 -2.60
C SER A 135 27.26 -5.39 -2.55
N ARG A 136 26.73 -4.16 -2.50
CA ARG A 136 27.47 -2.90 -2.37
C ARG A 136 26.87 -2.06 -1.23
N ALA A 137 26.67 -2.68 -0.08
CA ALA A 137 25.88 -2.16 1.03
C ALA A 137 26.29 -0.75 1.49
N GLU A 138 27.58 -0.43 1.53
CA GLU A 138 28.06 0.91 1.93
C GLU A 138 27.62 1.99 0.93
N GLU A 139 27.77 1.73 -0.37
CA GLU A 139 27.33 2.65 -1.42
C GLU A 139 25.81 2.85 -1.39
N VAL A 140 25.05 1.78 -1.11
CA VAL A 140 23.58 1.85 -0.99
C VAL A 140 23.15 2.70 0.21
N VAL A 141 23.90 2.69 1.31
CA VAL A 141 23.64 3.59 2.45
C VAL A 141 23.77 5.05 2.02
N ASP A 142 24.83 5.40 1.28
CA ASP A 142 25.03 6.75 0.78
C ASP A 142 23.91 7.16 -0.20
N GLU A 143 23.51 6.26 -1.10
CA GLU A 143 22.37 6.49 -2.02
C GLU A 143 21.04 6.71 -1.28
N VAL A 144 20.80 5.98 -0.20
CA VAL A 144 19.63 6.17 0.66
C VAL A 144 19.69 7.52 1.35
N PHE A 145 20.84 7.90 1.89
CA PHE A 145 21.02 9.21 2.51
C PHE A 145 20.77 10.35 1.51
N ASP A 146 21.33 10.26 0.31
CA ASP A 146 21.08 11.22 -0.77
C ASP A 146 19.59 11.31 -1.14
N LEU A 147 18.89 10.17 -1.12
CA LEU A 147 17.44 10.13 -1.35
C LEU A 147 16.68 10.89 -0.26
N PHE A 148 17.03 10.72 1.02
CA PHE A 148 16.40 11.46 2.12
C PHE A 148 16.62 12.97 1.99
N VAL A 149 17.85 13.39 1.66
CA VAL A 149 18.17 14.79 1.40
C VAL A 149 17.35 15.34 0.22
N ALA A 150 17.23 14.57 -0.86
CA ALA A 150 16.42 14.95 -2.03
C ALA A 150 14.91 15.01 -1.77
N LEU A 151 14.45 14.45 -0.66
CA LEU A 151 13.06 14.47 -0.20
C LEU A 151 12.81 15.50 0.92
N ASP A 152 13.76 16.42 1.15
CA ASP A 152 13.69 17.45 2.19
C ASP A 152 13.46 16.90 3.60
N ALA A 153 14.07 15.73 3.91
CA ALA A 153 14.01 15.13 5.24
C ALA A 153 14.61 16.08 6.28
N ASN A 154 13.96 16.20 7.44
CA ASN A 154 14.46 17.03 8.53
C ASN A 154 15.63 16.35 9.29
N GLU A 155 16.30 17.08 10.20
CA GLU A 155 17.46 16.58 10.94
C GLU A 155 17.17 15.29 11.73
N GLU A 156 15.98 15.18 12.36
CA GLU A 156 15.57 13.96 13.08
C GLU A 156 15.36 12.76 12.15
N GLN A 157 14.92 13.02 10.92
CA GLN A 157 14.70 11.99 9.91
C GLN A 157 15.99 11.57 9.20
N LEU A 158 16.99 12.46 9.13
CA LEU A 158 18.32 12.17 8.60
C LEU A 158 19.19 11.37 9.60
N ASP A 159 18.88 11.43 10.88
CA ASP A 159 19.53 10.60 11.94
C ASP A 159 18.84 9.23 12.07
N PHE A 160 18.68 8.54 10.93
CA PHE A 160 18.07 7.24 10.91
C PHE A 160 19.03 6.12 11.26
N PRO A 161 18.63 5.13 12.08
CA PRO A 161 19.43 3.94 12.32
C PRO A 161 19.42 3.02 11.09
N ILE A 162 20.55 2.33 10.91
CA ILE A 162 20.76 1.40 9.79
C ILE A 162 20.93 -0.01 10.34
N MET A 163 20.33 -0.98 9.63
CA MET A 163 20.50 -2.40 9.87
C MET A 163 20.86 -3.10 8.57
N TYR A 164 21.69 -4.13 8.67
CA TYR A 164 22.06 -4.99 7.57
C TYR A 164 21.38 -6.35 7.73
N ALA A 165 20.72 -6.85 6.71
CA ALA A 165 19.89 -8.05 6.83
C ALA A 165 20.05 -9.03 5.65
N ALA A 166 19.81 -10.30 5.93
CA ALA A 166 19.44 -11.32 4.96
C ALA A 166 18.09 -11.90 5.38
N GLY A 167 17.01 -11.28 4.93
CA GLY A 167 15.65 -11.62 5.33
C GLY A 167 15.27 -13.07 5.03
N ARG A 168 15.82 -13.66 3.96
CA ARG A 168 15.65 -15.06 3.60
C ARG A 168 16.28 -16.00 4.63
N ASP A 169 17.51 -15.67 5.07
CA ASP A 169 18.26 -16.46 6.04
C ASP A 169 17.83 -16.15 7.48
N GLY A 170 17.01 -15.10 7.66
CA GLY A 170 16.38 -14.76 8.93
C GLY A 170 17.31 -14.12 9.96
N TRP A 171 18.26 -13.28 9.54
CA TRP A 171 19.14 -12.55 10.44
C TRP A 171 19.30 -11.07 10.05
N CYS A 172 19.63 -10.25 11.05
CA CYS A 172 20.04 -8.86 10.85
C CYS A 172 21.08 -8.45 11.90
N VAL A 173 21.91 -7.48 11.55
CA VAL A 173 23.00 -6.96 12.38
C VAL A 173 23.11 -5.44 12.25
N LYS A 174 23.67 -4.77 13.26
CA LYS A 174 24.00 -3.33 13.20
C LYS A 174 25.31 -3.09 12.43
N ASP A 175 26.32 -3.92 12.68
CA ASP A 175 27.59 -3.88 12.01
C ASP A 175 27.82 -5.17 11.21
N LEU A 176 28.45 -5.07 10.04
CA LEU A 176 28.70 -6.21 9.15
C LEU A 176 29.58 -7.30 9.77
N GLU A 177 30.36 -6.95 10.79
CA GLU A 177 31.24 -7.87 11.54
C GLU A 177 30.51 -8.59 12.69
N ASP A 178 29.26 -8.18 13.02
CA ASP A 178 28.47 -8.79 14.06
C ASP A 178 28.05 -10.23 13.73
N LYS A 179 27.72 -11.00 14.77
CA LYS A 179 27.22 -12.36 14.59
C LYS A 179 25.84 -12.38 13.95
N ARG A 180 25.71 -13.14 12.88
CA ARG A 180 24.50 -13.33 12.06
C ARG A 180 23.64 -14.47 12.63
N GLU A 181 22.78 -14.19 13.59
CA GLU A 181 22.03 -15.23 14.30
C GLU A 181 20.51 -15.19 14.03
N ASN A 182 19.89 -14.01 14.15
CA ASN A 182 18.43 -13.85 14.07
C ASN A 182 18.02 -12.39 13.77
N LEU A 183 16.71 -12.13 13.72
CA LEU A 183 16.12 -10.79 13.49
C LEU A 183 15.85 -10.02 14.80
N HIS A 184 16.21 -10.54 15.96
CA HIS A 184 15.98 -9.89 17.25
C HIS A 184 16.57 -8.47 17.34
N PRO A 185 17.78 -8.17 16.79
CA PRO A 185 18.31 -6.82 16.81
C PRO A 185 17.41 -5.78 16.10
N LEU A 186 16.71 -6.17 15.04
CA LEU A 186 15.74 -5.30 14.37
C LEU A 186 14.51 -5.05 15.25
N LEU A 187 14.00 -6.09 15.90
CA LEU A 187 12.86 -5.96 16.82
C LEU A 187 13.19 -5.09 18.02
N ASP A 188 14.40 -5.21 18.55
CA ASP A 188 14.89 -4.37 19.64
C ASP A 188 15.03 -2.91 19.20
N LEU A 189 15.58 -2.67 18.00
CA LEU A 189 15.69 -1.33 17.42
C LEU A 189 14.31 -0.68 17.21
N ILE A 190 13.30 -1.43 16.75
CA ILE A 190 11.93 -0.92 16.63
C ILE A 190 11.42 -0.42 18.00
N LEU A 191 11.64 -1.18 19.08
CA LEU A 191 11.20 -0.77 20.40
C LEU A 191 11.95 0.46 20.94
N GLU A 192 13.21 0.62 20.57
CA GLU A 192 14.07 1.73 21.00
C GLU A 192 13.77 3.02 20.20
N HIS A 193 13.65 2.91 18.88
CA HIS A 193 13.59 4.06 17.98
C HIS A 193 12.17 4.55 17.72
N VAL A 194 11.20 3.65 17.57
CA VAL A 194 9.79 4.02 17.32
C VAL A 194 9.09 4.30 18.66
N LYS A 195 8.52 5.49 18.79
CA LYS A 195 7.80 5.90 20.01
C LYS A 195 6.48 5.13 20.16
N GLU A 196 5.98 5.09 21.38
CA GLU A 196 4.59 4.67 21.63
C GLU A 196 3.63 5.66 20.96
N PRO A 197 2.45 5.19 20.50
CA PRO A 197 1.43 6.09 19.98
C PRO A 197 1.08 7.20 20.96
N ASP A 198 1.12 8.44 20.49
CA ASP A 198 0.66 9.60 21.28
C ASP A 198 -0.86 9.68 21.19
N VAL A 199 -1.54 9.25 22.27
CA VAL A 199 -2.99 9.06 22.28
C VAL A 199 -3.62 9.54 23.60
N ASP A 200 -4.84 10.05 23.51
CA ASP A 200 -5.65 10.41 24.68
C ASP A 200 -6.78 9.38 24.88
N ILE A 201 -6.61 8.52 25.88
CA ILE A 201 -7.58 7.45 26.22
C ILE A 201 -8.83 7.99 26.95
N ASN A 202 -8.79 9.23 27.45
CA ASN A 202 -9.91 9.83 28.19
C ASN A 202 -10.90 10.59 27.28
N ARG A 203 -10.53 10.83 26.01
CA ARG A 203 -11.44 11.41 25.03
C ARG A 203 -12.48 10.37 24.59
N PRO A 204 -13.63 10.80 24.06
CA PRO A 204 -14.57 9.90 23.43
C PRO A 204 -13.91 9.08 22.31
N PHE A 205 -14.37 7.84 22.14
CA PHE A 205 -13.85 6.96 21.10
C PHE A 205 -13.94 7.61 19.72
N ALA A 206 -12.84 7.55 18.97
CA ALA A 206 -12.77 7.93 17.58
C ALA A 206 -11.71 7.10 16.86
N MET A 207 -12.08 6.51 15.73
CA MET A 207 -11.27 5.70 14.85
C MET A 207 -11.38 6.23 13.42
N LEU A 208 -10.27 6.35 12.71
CA LEU A 208 -10.27 6.63 11.27
C LEU A 208 -10.32 5.31 10.50
N ALA A 209 -11.36 5.11 9.70
CA ALA A 209 -11.48 3.96 8.82
C ALA A 209 -10.48 4.11 7.64
N THR A 210 -9.52 3.21 7.55
CA THR A 210 -8.42 3.27 6.57
C THR A 210 -8.57 2.25 5.47
N LEU A 211 -9.02 1.04 5.82
CA LEU A 211 -9.26 -0.06 4.90
C LEU A 211 -10.68 -0.61 5.09
N LEU A 212 -11.26 -1.09 4.03
CA LEU A 212 -12.54 -1.80 4.05
C LEU A 212 -12.33 -3.21 3.51
N ASP A 213 -12.82 -4.18 4.27
CA ASP A 213 -12.85 -5.57 3.88
C ASP A 213 -14.28 -6.11 3.96
N SER A 214 -14.55 -7.22 3.34
CA SER A 214 -15.86 -7.87 3.33
C SER A 214 -15.74 -9.29 3.87
N ASP A 215 -16.47 -9.56 4.94
CA ASP A 215 -16.58 -10.90 5.51
C ASP A 215 -17.94 -11.52 5.14
N PRO A 216 -18.00 -12.79 4.68
CA PRO A 216 -19.24 -13.43 4.28
C PRO A 216 -20.33 -13.48 5.38
N TYR A 217 -19.94 -13.45 6.65
CA TYR A 217 -20.85 -13.58 7.80
C TYR A 217 -21.06 -12.26 8.53
N LEU A 218 -20.06 -11.39 8.55
CA LEU A 218 -20.08 -10.12 9.29
C LEU A 218 -20.43 -8.93 8.39
N GLY A 219 -20.39 -9.11 7.08
CA GLY A 219 -20.56 -8.03 6.12
C GLY A 219 -19.34 -7.12 6.05
N ARG A 220 -19.56 -5.81 6.09
CA ARG A 220 -18.51 -4.80 6.02
C ARG A 220 -17.64 -4.80 7.28
N CYS A 221 -16.35 -4.86 7.11
CA CYS A 221 -15.33 -4.84 8.14
C CYS A 221 -14.40 -3.66 7.92
N LEU A 222 -14.49 -2.63 8.77
CA LEU A 222 -13.65 -1.45 8.69
C LEU A 222 -12.40 -1.65 9.52
N ILE A 223 -11.24 -1.42 8.92
CA ILE A 223 -9.93 -1.52 9.57
C ILE A 223 -9.34 -0.12 9.69
N GLY A 224 -8.80 0.21 10.84
CA GLY A 224 -8.18 1.51 11.07
C GLY A 224 -7.55 1.64 12.43
N ARG A 225 -6.94 2.79 12.67
CA ARG A 225 -6.33 3.13 13.96
C ARG A 225 -7.33 3.83 14.86
N VAL A 226 -7.42 3.38 16.10
CA VAL A 226 -8.14 4.12 17.15
C VAL A 226 -7.29 5.31 17.55
N VAL A 227 -7.78 6.52 17.28
CA VAL A 227 -7.04 7.77 17.54
C VAL A 227 -7.26 8.22 18.98
N HIS A 228 -8.51 8.09 19.48
CA HIS A 228 -8.87 8.50 20.84
C HIS A 228 -9.75 7.47 21.52
N GLY A 229 -9.70 7.46 22.86
CA GLY A 229 -10.65 6.76 23.71
C GLY A 229 -10.58 5.25 23.66
N SER A 230 -11.70 4.63 23.95
CA SER A 230 -11.89 3.18 23.94
C SER A 230 -13.33 2.85 23.54
N ALA A 231 -13.55 1.66 22.99
CA ALA A 231 -14.87 1.15 22.66
C ALA A 231 -14.99 -0.33 23.05
N ASN A 232 -16.23 -0.74 23.36
CA ASN A 232 -16.58 -2.11 23.69
C ASN A 232 -17.56 -2.69 22.64
N VAL A 233 -17.61 -4.00 22.58
CA VAL A 233 -18.66 -4.69 21.81
C VAL A 233 -20.05 -4.22 22.29
N ASN A 234 -20.94 -3.96 21.37
CA ASN A 234 -22.30 -3.39 21.52
C ASN A 234 -22.37 -1.88 21.83
N ASP A 235 -21.25 -1.17 21.93
CA ASP A 235 -21.28 0.28 22.04
C ASP A 235 -21.98 0.89 20.81
N GLN A 236 -22.74 1.96 21.05
CA GLN A 236 -23.38 2.72 20.01
C GLN A 236 -22.40 3.75 19.44
N VAL A 237 -22.23 3.73 18.13
CA VAL A 237 -21.31 4.60 17.40
C VAL A 237 -22.01 5.22 16.21
N LYS A 238 -21.43 6.28 15.68
CA LYS A 238 -21.81 6.86 14.39
C LYS A 238 -20.62 6.94 13.45
N SER A 239 -20.91 7.03 12.16
CA SER A 239 -19.96 7.34 11.11
C SER A 239 -20.17 8.78 10.66
N ILE A 240 -19.07 9.54 10.50
CA ILE A 240 -19.05 10.92 10.01
C ILE A 240 -18.07 10.97 8.84
N ASN A 241 -18.49 11.57 7.72
CA ASN A 241 -17.60 11.78 6.57
C ASN A 241 -16.64 12.98 6.80
N LEU A 242 -15.73 13.19 5.86
CA LEU A 242 -14.74 14.29 5.92
C LEU A 242 -15.37 15.70 5.97
N ASN A 243 -16.59 15.85 5.49
CA ASN A 243 -17.33 17.13 5.52
C ASN A 243 -18.03 17.38 6.85
N GLY A 244 -18.04 16.40 7.76
CA GLY A 244 -18.74 16.45 9.03
C GLY A 244 -20.19 15.94 8.96
N ASP A 245 -20.64 15.42 7.80
CA ASP A 245 -21.98 14.87 7.68
C ASP A 245 -22.05 13.49 8.32
N GLN A 246 -23.08 13.25 9.11
CA GLN A 246 -23.34 11.93 9.67
C GLN A 246 -23.87 10.99 8.58
N ILE A 247 -23.20 9.87 8.36
CA ILE A 247 -23.59 8.85 7.37
C ILE A 247 -24.59 7.87 7.99
N GLU A 248 -24.22 7.25 9.09
CA GLU A 248 -25.07 6.28 9.79
C GLU A 248 -24.82 6.30 11.30
N THR A 249 -25.75 5.65 12.03
CA THR A 249 -25.59 5.30 13.44
C THR A 249 -25.82 3.80 13.57
N GLY A 250 -24.91 3.12 14.26
CA GLY A 250 -24.97 1.68 14.42
C GLY A 250 -24.41 1.21 15.76
N ARG A 251 -24.21 -0.10 15.88
CA ARG A 251 -23.58 -0.73 17.03
C ARG A 251 -22.39 -1.56 16.57
N LEU A 252 -21.32 -1.54 17.35
CA LEU A 252 -20.15 -2.39 17.15
C LEU A 252 -20.53 -3.85 17.46
N THR A 253 -20.87 -4.64 16.45
CA THR A 253 -21.28 -6.04 16.66
C THR A 253 -20.11 -6.94 16.99
N LYS A 254 -18.93 -6.65 16.43
CA LYS A 254 -17.67 -7.36 16.68
C LYS A 254 -16.50 -6.39 16.62
N LEU A 255 -15.50 -6.67 17.46
CA LEU A 255 -14.20 -6.01 17.49
C LEU A 255 -13.11 -7.07 17.33
N PHE A 256 -12.09 -6.76 16.55
CA PHE A 256 -10.95 -7.64 16.35
C PHE A 256 -9.65 -6.85 16.46
N THR A 257 -8.64 -7.52 17.02
CA THR A 257 -7.23 -7.16 16.90
C THR A 257 -6.55 -8.16 15.96
N PHE A 258 -5.31 -7.91 15.61
CA PHE A 258 -4.54 -8.81 14.76
C PHE A 258 -3.55 -9.64 15.58
N ARG A 259 -3.33 -10.88 15.16
CA ARG A 259 -2.26 -11.76 15.64
C ARG A 259 -1.74 -12.55 14.44
N GLY A 260 -0.52 -12.21 13.99
CA GLY A 260 -0.14 -12.59 12.64
C GLY A 260 -1.13 -11.99 11.64
N ALA A 261 -1.51 -12.74 10.65
CA ALA A 261 -2.54 -12.36 9.68
C ALA A 261 -3.99 -12.60 10.18
N ASP A 262 -4.16 -13.27 11.32
CA ASP A 262 -5.48 -13.66 11.83
C ASP A 262 -6.14 -12.53 12.62
N ARG A 263 -7.48 -12.42 12.50
CA ARG A 263 -8.32 -11.55 13.30
C ARG A 263 -8.76 -12.25 14.58
N ILE A 264 -8.36 -11.70 15.71
CA ILE A 264 -8.71 -12.24 17.02
C ILE A 264 -9.82 -11.39 17.65
N PRO A 265 -10.98 -11.99 17.98
CA PRO A 265 -12.08 -11.24 18.59
C PRO A 265 -11.67 -10.75 19.99
N VAL A 266 -12.05 -9.51 20.29
CA VAL A 266 -11.81 -8.86 21.59
C VAL A 266 -13.08 -8.15 22.05
N ASP A 267 -13.23 -7.97 23.36
CA ASP A 267 -14.39 -7.28 23.93
C ASP A 267 -14.19 -5.77 23.98
N THR A 268 -12.95 -5.31 24.09
CA THR A 268 -12.60 -3.89 24.24
C THR A 268 -11.39 -3.54 23.37
N VAL A 269 -11.41 -2.35 22.78
CA VAL A 269 -10.30 -1.74 22.03
C VAL A 269 -9.95 -0.38 22.61
N THR A 270 -8.70 0.04 22.49
CA THR A 270 -8.19 1.30 23.07
C THR A 270 -7.40 2.10 22.05
N ALA A 271 -7.30 3.40 22.30
CA ALA A 271 -6.52 4.32 21.47
C ALA A 271 -5.09 3.83 21.24
N GLY A 272 -4.59 4.07 20.04
CA GLY A 272 -3.28 3.66 19.53
C GLY A 272 -3.30 2.35 18.75
N ASP A 273 -4.30 1.48 18.96
CA ASP A 273 -4.35 0.17 18.33
C ASP A 273 -4.90 0.21 16.90
N ILE A 274 -4.44 -0.71 16.06
CA ILE A 274 -4.99 -0.98 14.74
C ILE A 274 -5.97 -2.15 14.88
N ILE A 275 -7.22 -1.87 14.58
CA ILE A 275 -8.33 -2.79 14.84
C ILE A 275 -9.18 -2.99 13.58
N CYS A 276 -10.00 -4.04 13.63
CA CYS A 276 -11.06 -4.27 12.68
C CYS A 276 -12.40 -4.26 13.42
N ILE A 277 -13.37 -3.53 12.89
CA ILE A 277 -14.72 -3.41 13.46
C ILE A 277 -15.77 -3.88 12.45
N ALA A 278 -16.87 -4.46 12.97
CA ALA A 278 -18.04 -4.83 12.19
C ALA A 278 -19.31 -4.31 12.87
N GLY A 279 -20.36 -4.08 12.07
CA GLY A 279 -21.67 -3.65 12.56
C GLY A 279 -22.19 -2.36 11.93
N LEU A 280 -21.43 -1.78 11.00
CA LEU A 280 -21.82 -0.64 10.18
C LEU A 280 -22.05 -1.12 8.74
N THR A 281 -23.02 -0.52 8.05
CA THR A 281 -23.44 -0.96 6.71
C THR A 281 -23.15 0.03 5.61
N GLU A 282 -23.09 1.31 5.92
CA GLU A 282 -22.88 2.41 4.96
C GLU A 282 -21.52 3.08 5.11
N ALA A 283 -20.93 3.02 6.33
CA ALA A 283 -19.62 3.60 6.62
C ALA A 283 -18.55 3.08 5.67
N SER A 284 -17.68 3.97 5.24
CA SER A 284 -16.66 3.70 4.23
C SER A 284 -15.26 4.14 4.68
N VAL A 285 -14.30 3.96 3.80
CA VAL A 285 -12.92 4.42 4.01
C VAL A 285 -12.88 5.94 4.06
N ALA A 286 -11.99 6.49 4.90
CA ALA A 286 -11.85 7.89 5.28
C ALA A 286 -12.96 8.44 6.19
N ASP A 287 -13.98 7.64 6.53
CA ASP A 287 -14.96 8.04 7.53
C ASP A 287 -14.37 7.93 8.95
N THR A 288 -14.84 8.80 9.82
CA THR A 288 -14.58 8.74 11.24
C THR A 288 -15.66 7.94 11.94
N ILE A 289 -15.28 6.81 12.53
CA ILE A 289 -16.17 6.01 13.36
C ILE A 289 -15.97 6.43 14.80
N CYS A 290 -17.00 6.98 15.43
CA CYS A 290 -16.83 7.62 16.73
C CYS A 290 -18.06 7.46 17.65
N ASN A 291 -17.85 7.81 18.92
CA ASN A 291 -18.94 7.96 19.87
C ASN A 291 -19.93 9.02 19.36
N ILE A 292 -21.21 8.88 19.74
CA ILE A 292 -22.31 9.76 19.31
C ILE A 292 -22.04 11.24 19.61
N ASP A 293 -21.33 11.53 20.71
CA ASP A 293 -21.05 12.89 21.17
C ASP A 293 -19.95 13.61 20.35
N VAL A 294 -19.19 12.88 19.54
CA VAL A 294 -18.14 13.48 18.69
C VAL A 294 -18.77 14.17 17.49
N THR A 295 -18.45 15.43 17.27
CA THR A 295 -19.02 16.25 16.17
C THR A 295 -18.05 16.55 15.05
N GLU A 296 -16.75 16.46 15.32
CA GLU A 296 -15.70 16.79 14.34
C GLU A 296 -15.09 15.51 13.78
N PRO A 297 -14.96 15.38 12.44
CA PRO A 297 -14.27 14.25 11.82
C PRO A 297 -12.78 14.30 12.12
N LEU A 298 -12.14 13.14 12.16
CA LEU A 298 -10.69 13.03 12.18
C LEU A 298 -10.11 13.49 10.84
N GLN A 299 -8.93 14.09 10.89
CA GLN A 299 -8.22 14.49 9.68
C GLN A 299 -7.78 13.23 8.92
N SER A 300 -8.05 13.23 7.62
CA SER A 300 -7.61 12.19 6.70
C SER A 300 -6.81 12.82 5.57
N THR A 301 -5.79 12.12 5.10
CA THR A 301 -5.01 12.56 3.94
C THR A 301 -5.89 12.45 2.68
N PRO A 302 -6.05 13.53 1.92
CA PRO A 302 -6.79 13.50 0.66
C PRO A 302 -6.14 12.50 -0.31
N ILE A 303 -6.96 11.71 -0.98
CA ILE A 303 -6.50 10.77 -2.00
C ILE A 303 -6.48 11.48 -3.35
N ASP A 304 -5.36 11.36 -4.07
CA ASP A 304 -5.29 11.89 -5.42
C ASP A 304 -6.35 11.22 -6.32
N PRO A 305 -7.07 11.98 -7.14
CA PRO A 305 -8.10 11.43 -8.00
C PRO A 305 -7.53 10.52 -9.09
N PRO A 306 -8.34 9.65 -9.68
CA PRO A 306 -7.95 8.84 -10.83
C PRO A 306 -7.45 9.70 -11.98
N THR A 307 -6.43 9.19 -12.70
CA THR A 307 -5.84 9.85 -13.88
C THR A 307 -6.35 9.27 -15.18
N MET A 308 -6.83 8.03 -15.18
CA MET A 308 -7.32 7.34 -16.36
C MET A 308 -8.60 6.56 -16.11
N SER A 309 -9.31 6.22 -17.18
CA SER A 309 -10.50 5.36 -17.13
C SER A 309 -10.53 4.37 -18.27
N VAL A 310 -11.25 3.28 -18.06
CA VAL A 310 -11.68 2.32 -19.08
C VAL A 310 -13.19 2.20 -19.05
N THR A 311 -13.78 1.85 -20.18
CA THR A 311 -15.18 1.48 -20.24
C THR A 311 -15.29 -0.04 -20.29
N ILE A 312 -16.05 -0.60 -19.36
CA ILE A 312 -16.37 -2.02 -19.31
C ILE A 312 -17.81 -2.20 -19.80
N THR A 313 -17.99 -3.13 -20.73
CA THR A 313 -19.32 -3.49 -21.28
C THR A 313 -19.52 -4.99 -21.24
N VAL A 314 -20.78 -5.38 -21.36
CA VAL A 314 -21.17 -6.79 -21.51
C VAL A 314 -20.56 -7.36 -22.79
N ASN A 315 -20.14 -8.64 -22.73
CA ASN A 315 -19.70 -9.34 -23.94
C ASN A 315 -20.93 -9.69 -24.80
N ASP A 316 -21.08 -9.01 -25.90
CA ASP A 316 -22.16 -9.21 -26.89
C ASP A 316 -21.70 -10.03 -28.11
N SER A 317 -20.51 -10.61 -28.05
CA SER A 317 -19.97 -11.45 -29.12
C SER A 317 -20.71 -12.78 -29.22
N PRO A 318 -20.68 -13.47 -30.39
CA PRO A 318 -21.25 -14.81 -30.54
C PRO A 318 -20.64 -15.87 -29.60
N PHE A 319 -19.52 -15.59 -28.96
CA PHE A 319 -18.80 -16.47 -28.05
C PHE A 319 -19.08 -16.16 -26.57
N ALA A 320 -20.00 -15.24 -26.28
CA ALA A 320 -20.35 -14.87 -24.91
C ALA A 320 -20.83 -16.10 -24.11
N GLY A 321 -20.29 -16.28 -22.90
CA GLY A 321 -20.63 -17.41 -22.02
C GLY A 321 -19.84 -18.70 -22.28
N THR A 322 -18.84 -18.66 -23.17
CA THR A 322 -17.99 -19.85 -23.45
C THR A 322 -16.92 -20.09 -22.40
N GLU A 323 -16.30 -19.03 -21.89
CA GLU A 323 -15.22 -19.11 -20.90
C GLU A 323 -15.67 -18.72 -19.48
N GLY A 324 -16.63 -17.81 -19.37
CA GLY A 324 -17.20 -17.35 -18.10
C GLY A 324 -18.72 -17.42 -18.11
N LYS A 325 -19.32 -17.59 -16.93
CA LYS A 325 -20.78 -17.65 -16.76
C LYS A 325 -21.40 -16.33 -16.33
N LYS A 326 -20.59 -15.37 -15.87
CA LYS A 326 -21.01 -14.08 -15.36
C LYS A 326 -20.96 -13.02 -16.48
N VAL A 327 -21.98 -13.00 -17.31
CA VAL A 327 -22.05 -12.20 -18.57
C VAL A 327 -23.11 -11.13 -18.55
N THR A 328 -23.90 -10.99 -17.47
CA THR A 328 -25.02 -10.04 -17.44
C THR A 328 -24.60 -8.69 -16.87
N SER A 329 -25.17 -7.63 -17.38
CA SER A 329 -24.93 -6.24 -16.95
C SER A 329 -25.11 -6.05 -15.45
N THR A 330 -26.16 -6.63 -14.86
CA THR A 330 -26.44 -6.53 -13.42
C THR A 330 -25.32 -7.10 -12.57
N VAL A 331 -24.84 -8.31 -12.89
CA VAL A 331 -23.79 -8.99 -12.10
C VAL A 331 -22.45 -8.26 -12.25
N ILE A 332 -22.14 -7.74 -13.45
CA ILE A 332 -20.94 -6.93 -13.69
C ILE A 332 -21.02 -5.63 -12.87
N ARG A 333 -22.17 -4.96 -12.92
CA ARG A 333 -22.42 -3.74 -12.17
C ARG A 333 -22.21 -3.91 -10.67
N GLU A 334 -22.84 -4.93 -10.10
CA GLU A 334 -22.72 -5.24 -8.66
C GLU A 334 -21.27 -5.49 -8.25
N ARG A 335 -20.52 -6.22 -9.06
CA ARG A 335 -19.10 -6.48 -8.78
C ARG A 335 -18.24 -5.22 -8.85
N LEU A 336 -18.48 -4.36 -9.87
CA LEU A 336 -17.74 -3.11 -10.03
C LEU A 336 -18.09 -2.09 -8.94
N LEU A 337 -19.34 -2.05 -8.50
CA LEU A 337 -19.75 -1.24 -7.34
C LEU A 337 -19.07 -1.71 -6.06
N ALA A 338 -19.06 -3.01 -5.80
CA ALA A 338 -18.39 -3.58 -4.63
C ALA A 338 -16.88 -3.25 -4.64
N GLU A 339 -16.24 -3.25 -5.81
CA GLU A 339 -14.83 -2.82 -5.93
C GLU A 339 -14.65 -1.35 -5.59
N ALA A 340 -15.47 -0.47 -6.17
CA ALA A 340 -15.40 0.97 -5.92
C ALA A 340 -15.72 1.34 -4.46
N GLU A 341 -16.51 0.52 -3.75
CA GLU A 341 -16.78 0.69 -2.32
C GLU A 341 -15.59 0.32 -1.45
N THR A 342 -14.87 -0.75 -1.80
CA THR A 342 -13.71 -1.23 -1.03
C THR A 342 -12.42 -0.52 -1.40
N ASN A 343 -12.27 -0.13 -2.66
CA ASN A 343 -11.08 0.52 -3.20
C ASN A 343 -11.38 1.96 -3.64
N VAL A 344 -11.16 2.91 -2.72
CA VAL A 344 -11.45 4.33 -2.97
C VAL A 344 -10.56 4.98 -4.04
N ALA A 345 -9.49 4.32 -4.48
CA ALA A 345 -8.69 4.77 -5.62
C ALA A 345 -9.34 4.40 -6.97
N ILE A 346 -10.41 3.60 -6.94
CA ILE A 346 -11.22 3.24 -8.10
C ILE A 346 -12.53 4.04 -8.06
N THR A 347 -12.89 4.65 -9.17
CA THR A 347 -14.18 5.31 -9.33
C THR A 347 -15.06 4.53 -10.29
N PHE A 348 -16.34 4.46 -9.97
CA PHE A 348 -17.37 3.82 -10.79
C PHE A 348 -18.39 4.85 -11.25
N LYS A 349 -18.71 4.82 -12.55
CA LYS A 349 -19.75 5.65 -13.13
C LYS A 349 -20.54 4.85 -14.16
N GLU A 350 -21.85 4.89 -14.06
CA GLU A 350 -22.71 4.36 -15.10
C GLU A 350 -22.81 5.35 -16.28
N ASN A 351 -22.66 4.85 -17.49
CA ASN A 351 -22.87 5.63 -18.68
C ASN A 351 -24.39 5.66 -19.04
N ASP A 352 -24.80 6.60 -19.90
CA ASP A 352 -26.18 6.70 -20.37
C ASP A 352 -26.68 5.41 -21.06
N GLN A 353 -25.77 4.61 -21.58
CA GLN A 353 -26.05 3.24 -22.05
C GLN A 353 -25.99 2.29 -20.85
N LYS A 354 -27.13 1.73 -20.45
CA LYS A 354 -27.29 0.90 -19.23
C LYS A 354 -26.35 -0.32 -19.10
N ASP A 355 -25.69 -0.74 -20.17
CA ASP A 355 -24.78 -1.90 -20.19
C ASP A 355 -23.30 -1.49 -20.31
N SER A 356 -22.99 -0.24 -19.95
CA SER A 356 -21.67 0.36 -20.09
C SER A 356 -21.28 1.09 -18.81
N PHE A 357 -20.14 0.72 -18.25
CA PHE A 357 -19.63 1.22 -16.98
C PHE A 357 -18.23 1.84 -17.18
N GLU A 358 -18.06 3.07 -16.71
CA GLU A 358 -16.75 3.73 -16.68
C GLU A 358 -16.08 3.47 -15.33
N ILE A 359 -14.88 2.89 -15.39
CA ILE A 359 -14.02 2.63 -14.24
C ILE A 359 -12.80 3.52 -14.33
N GLY A 360 -12.64 4.41 -13.35
CA GLY A 360 -11.43 5.22 -13.21
C GLY A 360 -10.46 4.61 -12.23
N GLY A 361 -9.15 4.74 -12.52
CA GLY A 361 -8.06 4.29 -11.67
C GLY A 361 -6.83 5.19 -11.81
N ARG A 362 -5.84 5.00 -10.95
CA ARG A 362 -4.59 5.78 -10.96
C ARG A 362 -3.64 5.32 -12.06
N GLY A 363 -3.65 4.02 -12.40
CA GLY A 363 -2.74 3.45 -13.38
C GLY A 363 -3.29 2.22 -14.07
N GLU A 364 -2.59 1.81 -15.13
CA GLU A 364 -2.98 0.64 -15.94
C GLU A 364 -2.89 -0.67 -15.14
N LEU A 365 -1.91 -0.78 -14.24
CA LEU A 365 -1.74 -1.99 -13.41
C LEU A 365 -2.92 -2.18 -12.48
N GLN A 366 -3.40 -1.12 -11.82
CA GLN A 366 -4.56 -1.18 -10.92
C GLN A 366 -5.81 -1.66 -11.66
N ILE A 367 -6.10 -1.08 -12.82
CA ILE A 367 -7.23 -1.48 -13.67
C ILE A 367 -7.04 -2.90 -14.20
N GLY A 368 -5.81 -3.26 -14.60
CA GLY A 368 -5.46 -4.59 -15.09
C GLY A 368 -5.64 -5.68 -14.03
N VAL A 369 -5.29 -5.39 -12.78
CA VAL A 369 -5.51 -6.28 -11.64
C VAL A 369 -7.00 -6.54 -11.45
N LEU A 370 -7.84 -5.49 -11.44
CA LEU A 370 -9.29 -5.64 -11.32
C LEU A 370 -9.88 -6.52 -12.44
N ILE A 371 -9.49 -6.25 -13.69
CA ILE A 371 -9.98 -7.04 -14.84
C ILE A 371 -9.56 -8.51 -14.72
N GLU A 372 -8.32 -8.77 -14.31
CA GLU A 372 -7.82 -10.13 -14.14
C GLU A 372 -8.50 -10.87 -12.98
N GLN A 373 -8.77 -10.19 -11.87
CA GLN A 373 -9.57 -10.75 -10.77
C GLN A 373 -10.97 -11.11 -11.24
N MET A 374 -11.65 -10.21 -11.94
CA MET A 374 -12.98 -10.48 -12.50
C MET A 374 -12.94 -11.67 -13.48
N ARG A 375 -11.92 -11.76 -14.32
CA ARG A 375 -11.76 -12.89 -15.23
C ARG A 375 -11.66 -14.23 -14.46
N ARG A 376 -10.86 -14.29 -13.39
CA ARG A 376 -10.74 -15.47 -12.51
C ARG A 376 -12.02 -15.81 -11.77
N GLU A 377 -12.81 -14.80 -11.42
CA GLU A 377 -14.13 -14.97 -10.83
C GLU A 377 -15.19 -15.48 -11.83
N GLY A 378 -14.83 -15.64 -13.11
CA GLY A 378 -15.68 -16.16 -14.19
C GLY A 378 -16.54 -15.10 -14.89
N PHE A 379 -16.12 -13.81 -14.85
CA PHE A 379 -16.72 -12.77 -15.68
C PHE A 379 -16.13 -12.78 -17.09
N GLU A 380 -16.96 -12.51 -18.09
CA GLU A 380 -16.57 -12.15 -19.44
C GLU A 380 -16.95 -10.69 -19.70
N LEU A 381 -15.97 -9.91 -20.15
CA LEU A 381 -16.08 -8.47 -20.29
C LEU A 381 -15.51 -8.01 -21.63
N ILE A 382 -16.07 -6.93 -22.17
CA ILE A 382 -15.40 -6.12 -23.19
C ILE A 382 -14.81 -4.90 -22.48
N VAL A 383 -13.53 -4.65 -22.71
CA VAL A 383 -12.82 -3.53 -22.10
C VAL A 383 -12.33 -2.58 -23.20
N SER A 384 -12.63 -1.30 -23.06
CA SER A 384 -12.15 -0.28 -24.00
C SER A 384 -10.65 0.00 -23.83
N ARG A 385 -10.08 0.74 -24.76
CA ARG A 385 -8.74 1.32 -24.55
C ARG A 385 -8.79 2.33 -23.40
N PRO A 386 -7.72 2.41 -22.57
CA PRO A 386 -7.60 3.42 -21.53
C PRO A 386 -7.72 4.84 -22.11
N ARG A 387 -8.36 5.71 -21.36
CA ARG A 387 -8.51 7.14 -21.66
C ARG A 387 -8.10 7.96 -20.46
N VAL A 388 -7.40 9.06 -20.70
CA VAL A 388 -7.00 9.99 -19.65
C VAL A 388 -8.20 10.84 -19.21
N LEU A 389 -8.34 11.04 -17.91
CA LEU A 389 -9.37 11.87 -17.30
C LEU A 389 -8.91 13.33 -17.27
N TYR A 390 -9.71 14.22 -17.86
CA TYR A 390 -9.46 15.67 -17.87
C TYR A 390 -10.26 16.33 -16.74
N LYS A 391 -9.63 17.25 -16.01
CA LYS A 391 -10.33 18.16 -15.12
C LYS A 391 -10.72 19.43 -15.86
N LYS A 392 -11.80 20.09 -15.40
CA LYS A 392 -12.12 21.45 -15.82
C LYS A 392 -11.57 22.41 -14.75
N SER A 393 -10.81 23.41 -15.19
CA SER A 393 -10.43 24.50 -14.30
C SER A 393 -11.59 25.48 -14.11
N ASP A 394 -11.48 26.37 -13.13
CA ASP A 394 -12.51 27.38 -12.79
C ASP A 394 -12.84 28.31 -13.98
N ASN A 395 -11.90 28.52 -14.89
CA ASN A 395 -12.09 29.30 -16.11
C ASN A 395 -12.65 28.47 -17.29
N GLY A 396 -13.00 27.19 -17.07
CA GLY A 396 -13.58 26.29 -18.09
C GLY A 396 -12.58 25.63 -19.03
N SER A 397 -11.27 25.87 -18.89
CA SER A 397 -10.24 25.18 -19.68
C SER A 397 -10.07 23.73 -19.22
N LYS A 398 -9.71 22.84 -20.15
CA LYS A 398 -9.38 21.46 -19.81
C LYS A 398 -7.98 21.37 -19.27
N LEU A 399 -7.83 20.74 -18.13
CA LEU A 399 -6.54 20.41 -17.51
C LEU A 399 -6.26 18.92 -17.73
N GLU A 400 -5.05 18.64 -18.21
CA GLU A 400 -4.53 17.29 -18.40
C GLU A 400 -3.66 16.90 -17.20
N PRO A 401 -3.75 15.65 -16.71
CA PRO A 401 -2.82 15.19 -15.69
C PRO A 401 -1.40 15.08 -16.25
N ILE A 402 -0.46 15.64 -15.49
CA ILE A 402 0.98 15.56 -15.76
C ILE A 402 1.61 14.74 -14.62
N GLU A 403 2.46 13.81 -14.98
CA GLU A 403 3.14 12.92 -14.04
C GLU A 403 4.65 13.20 -14.03
N GLU A 404 5.26 13.17 -12.87
CA GLU A 404 6.71 13.10 -12.74
C GLU A 404 7.13 11.64 -12.95
N VAL A 405 7.96 11.41 -13.96
CA VAL A 405 8.43 10.08 -14.36
C VAL A 405 9.92 9.98 -14.07
N THR A 406 10.29 9.08 -13.16
CA THR A 406 11.68 8.77 -12.88
C THR A 406 12.05 7.44 -13.54
N ILE A 407 13.11 7.43 -14.35
CA ILE A 407 13.59 6.26 -15.08
C ILE A 407 15.05 6.03 -14.74
N ASP A 408 15.37 4.87 -14.20
CA ASP A 408 16.74 4.39 -14.03
C ASP A 408 17.07 3.44 -15.17
N VAL A 409 18.09 3.76 -15.94
CA VAL A 409 18.48 3.02 -17.15
C VAL A 409 19.99 2.91 -17.24
N ASP A 410 20.48 1.81 -17.82
CA ASP A 410 21.91 1.66 -18.08
C ASP A 410 22.39 2.77 -19.03
N GLU A 411 23.60 3.27 -18.79
CA GLU A 411 24.13 4.48 -19.44
C GLU A 411 24.08 4.40 -20.98
N GLU A 412 24.28 3.20 -21.52
CA GLU A 412 24.24 2.95 -22.99
C GLU A 412 22.86 3.18 -23.62
N TYR A 413 21.74 3.04 -22.85
CA TYR A 413 20.37 3.23 -23.36
C TYR A 413 19.79 4.61 -23.08
N THR A 414 20.51 5.49 -22.39
CA THR A 414 20.06 6.83 -21.98
C THR A 414 19.48 7.62 -23.15
N SER A 415 20.20 7.69 -24.26
CA SER A 415 19.77 8.43 -25.46
C SER A 415 18.46 7.88 -26.05
N SER A 416 18.30 6.55 -26.09
CA SER A 416 17.09 5.90 -26.62
C SER A 416 15.87 6.20 -25.76
N VAL A 417 16.05 6.23 -24.43
CA VAL A 417 14.97 6.59 -23.50
C VAL A 417 14.59 8.06 -23.63
N VAL A 418 15.55 8.96 -23.71
CA VAL A 418 15.30 10.39 -23.93
C VAL A 418 14.52 10.63 -25.21
N ASP A 419 14.91 10.01 -26.31
CA ASP A 419 14.20 10.13 -27.58
C ASP A 419 12.77 9.56 -27.51
N GLY A 420 12.60 8.41 -26.84
CA GLY A 420 11.29 7.80 -26.61
C GLY A 420 10.35 8.69 -25.78
N MET A 421 10.87 9.31 -24.72
CA MET A 421 10.11 10.21 -23.87
C MET A 421 9.76 11.53 -24.56
N ASN A 422 10.68 12.09 -25.37
CA ASN A 422 10.41 13.26 -26.19
C ASN A 422 9.27 13.01 -27.21
N GLN A 423 9.21 11.84 -27.85
CA GLN A 423 8.11 11.46 -28.74
C GLN A 423 6.77 11.42 -28.00
N ARG A 424 6.78 11.08 -26.71
CA ARG A 424 5.62 11.03 -25.81
C ARG A 424 5.25 12.40 -25.22
N LYS A 425 5.93 13.47 -25.65
CA LYS A 425 5.72 14.86 -25.18
C LYS A 425 6.11 15.06 -23.71
N ALA A 426 7.06 14.28 -23.22
CA ALA A 426 7.66 14.50 -21.92
C ALA A 426 8.73 15.59 -21.98
N GLU A 427 8.85 16.35 -20.91
CA GLU A 427 9.86 17.39 -20.72
C GLU A 427 10.89 16.90 -19.69
N MET A 428 12.14 16.76 -20.09
CA MET A 428 13.21 16.35 -19.21
C MET A 428 13.50 17.46 -18.17
N GLN A 429 13.46 17.09 -16.90
CA GLN A 429 13.73 17.99 -15.78
C GLN A 429 15.15 17.83 -15.25
N ASP A 430 15.62 16.57 -15.15
CA ASP A 430 16.94 16.26 -14.59
C ASP A 430 17.53 14.99 -15.20
N MET A 431 18.87 14.92 -15.20
CA MET A 431 19.63 13.73 -15.59
C MET A 431 20.88 13.64 -14.73
N ARG A 432 21.02 12.54 -13.98
CA ARG A 432 22.16 12.32 -13.07
C ARG A 432 22.56 10.85 -12.98
N ALA A 433 23.81 10.59 -12.58
CA ALA A 433 24.24 9.24 -12.28
C ALA A 433 23.44 8.65 -11.10
N ALA A 434 23.03 7.37 -11.23
CA ALA A 434 22.23 6.64 -10.24
C ALA A 434 23.01 5.50 -9.57
N GLY A 435 24.36 5.48 -9.69
CA GLY A 435 25.19 4.39 -9.22
C GLY A 435 25.15 3.17 -10.14
N ALA A 436 26.06 2.22 -9.91
CA ALA A 436 26.13 0.93 -10.64
C ALA A 436 26.08 1.04 -12.19
N GLY A 437 26.63 2.12 -12.79
CA GLY A 437 26.59 2.33 -14.24
C GLY A 437 25.23 2.71 -14.81
N LYS A 438 24.30 3.18 -13.97
CA LYS A 438 22.96 3.65 -14.37
C LYS A 438 22.88 5.16 -14.36
N THR A 439 22.03 5.67 -15.25
CA THR A 439 21.63 7.09 -15.31
C THR A 439 20.18 7.19 -14.87
N ARG A 440 19.88 8.11 -13.95
CA ARG A 440 18.53 8.50 -13.55
C ARG A 440 18.06 9.68 -14.37
N LEU A 441 16.92 9.52 -15.02
CA LEU A 441 16.27 10.53 -15.84
C LEU A 441 14.95 10.92 -15.16
N ILE A 442 14.68 12.21 -15.04
CA ILE A 442 13.43 12.73 -14.49
C ILE A 442 12.72 13.56 -15.57
N PHE A 443 11.46 13.23 -15.83
CA PHE A 443 10.63 13.89 -16.81
C PHE A 443 9.31 14.34 -16.20
N LEU A 444 8.74 15.43 -16.74
CA LEU A 444 7.32 15.74 -16.63
C LEU A 444 6.63 15.27 -17.92
N ALA A 445 5.71 14.35 -17.81
CA ALA A 445 5.05 13.74 -18.96
C ALA A 445 3.53 13.78 -18.82
N PRO A 446 2.78 14.05 -19.92
CA PRO A 446 1.34 13.92 -19.90
C PRO A 446 0.95 12.43 -19.76
N SER A 447 0.01 12.12 -18.85
CA SER A 447 -0.40 10.73 -18.59
C SER A 447 -0.80 9.96 -19.86
N ARG A 448 -1.38 10.64 -20.86
CA ARG A 448 -1.66 10.00 -22.18
C ARG A 448 -0.42 9.48 -22.89
N GLY A 449 0.73 10.10 -22.66
CA GLY A 449 2.02 9.68 -23.22
C GLY A 449 2.59 8.44 -22.55
N LEU A 450 2.12 8.13 -21.34
CA LEU A 450 2.60 7.02 -20.52
C LEU A 450 1.77 5.74 -20.67
N ILE A 451 0.64 5.80 -21.34
CA ILE A 451 -0.20 4.63 -21.64
C ILE A 451 0.66 3.54 -22.31
N ALA A 452 0.57 2.31 -21.78
CA ALA A 452 1.36 1.12 -22.17
C ALA A 452 2.86 1.15 -21.82
N VAL A 453 3.40 2.20 -21.20
CA VAL A 453 4.82 2.20 -20.78
C VAL A 453 5.03 1.24 -19.60
N SER A 454 4.26 1.39 -18.55
CA SER A 454 4.33 0.52 -17.36
C SER A 454 4.08 -0.94 -17.71
N TYR A 455 3.11 -1.21 -18.59
CA TYR A 455 2.77 -2.57 -18.98
C TYR A 455 3.91 -3.28 -19.75
N THR A 456 4.63 -2.56 -20.58
CA THR A 456 5.77 -3.11 -21.34
C THR A 456 6.90 -3.56 -20.42
N HIS A 457 7.13 -2.88 -19.31
CA HIS A 457 8.17 -3.21 -18.35
C HIS A 457 7.74 -4.26 -17.31
N LEU A 458 6.46 -4.33 -16.96
CA LEU A 458 5.90 -5.30 -16.00
C LEU A 458 5.64 -6.68 -16.59
N THR A 459 5.59 -6.80 -17.93
CA THR A 459 5.31 -8.07 -18.63
C THR A 459 6.55 -8.78 -19.16
N LEU A 460 7.72 -8.19 -19.04
CA LEU A 460 8.97 -8.90 -19.35
C LEU A 460 9.12 -10.03 -18.34
N PRO A 461 9.22 -11.30 -18.79
CA PRO A 461 9.44 -12.40 -17.87
C PRO A 461 10.80 -12.22 -17.21
N THR A 462 10.81 -12.17 -15.88
CA THR A 462 12.03 -12.11 -15.07
C THR A 462 12.77 -13.44 -15.02
N THR A 463 12.27 -14.47 -15.69
CA THR A 463 12.94 -15.77 -15.81
C THR A 463 13.72 -15.84 -17.11
N PRO A 464 15.03 -16.05 -17.07
CA PRO A 464 15.77 -16.41 -18.27
C PRO A 464 15.20 -17.75 -18.76
N TYR A 465 14.80 -17.77 -20.02
CA TYR A 465 14.43 -19.02 -20.67
C TYR A 465 15.63 -19.95 -20.66
N VAL A 466 15.42 -21.11 -20.11
CA VAL A 466 16.31 -22.27 -20.32
C VAL A 466 15.92 -22.90 -21.64
#